data_687be1b742823029056a8395c7d1f3b7
#
_entry.id   687be1b742823029056a8395c7d1f3b7
#
_cell.length_a   1.000
_cell.length_b   1.000
_cell.length_c   1.000
_cell.angle_alpha   90.00
_cell.angle_beta   90.00
_cell.angle_gamma   90.00
#
_symmetry.space_group_name_H-M   'P 1'
#
loop_
_entity.id
_entity.type
_entity.pdbx_description
1 polymer ?
#
loop_
_entity_poly.entity_id
_entity_poly.type
_entity_poly.pdbx_seq_one_letter_code
_entity_poly.pdbx_strand_id
1 'polypeptide(L)'
;LAEAQGHGLTALVEVTLERQGADLQDAFEARVVPDPAVQQCYRVSPGPDFVLVVHCADMPAYLELARRLFTSDANVRNVKAFFSTRRAKFHPRLPIHR
;
A
#
# COMPACT_ATOMS: atom_id res chain seq x y z
N LEU A 1 -13.94 -8.89 -14.37
CA LEU A 1 -13.64 -8.69 -12.99
C LEU A 1 -12.33 -9.36 -12.64
N ALA A 2 -11.34 -8.57 -12.27
CA ALA A 2 -10.00 -9.10 -12.04
C ALA A 2 -10.01 -10.22 -11.01
N GLU A 3 -10.80 -10.04 -9.97
CA GLU A 3 -10.83 -11.00 -8.91
C GLU A 3 -11.51 -12.30 -9.34
N ALA A 4 -12.57 -12.16 -10.07
CA ALA A 4 -13.25 -13.34 -10.60
C ALA A 4 -12.34 -14.12 -11.54
N GLN A 5 -11.41 -13.44 -12.15
CA GLN A 5 -10.47 -14.08 -13.06
C GLN A 5 -9.31 -14.74 -12.33
N GLY A 6 -9.22 -14.54 -11.01
CA GLY A 6 -8.18 -15.14 -10.21
C GLY A 6 -6.78 -14.63 -10.49
N HIS A 7 -6.67 -13.49 -11.13
CA HIS A 7 -5.37 -12.93 -11.49
C HIS A 7 -5.03 -11.75 -10.60
N GLY A 8 -3.75 -11.56 -10.39
CA GLY A 8 -3.27 -10.40 -9.68
C GLY A 8 -2.74 -10.73 -8.31
N LEU A 9 -1.99 -9.77 -7.79
CA LEU A 9 -1.38 -9.84 -6.47
C LEU A 9 -1.92 -8.73 -5.62
N THR A 10 -2.29 -9.07 -4.39
CA THR A 10 -2.60 -8.08 -3.38
C THR A 10 -1.48 -8.09 -2.36
N ALA A 11 -0.96 -6.93 -2.05
CA ALA A 11 0.12 -6.81 -1.08
C ALA A 11 -0.23 -5.78 -0.03
N LEU A 12 0.13 -6.12 1.21
CA LEU A 12 0.11 -5.15 2.31
C LEU A 12 1.53 -4.64 2.45
N VAL A 13 1.72 -3.35 2.34
CA VAL A 13 3.04 -2.74 2.28
C VAL A 13 3.20 -1.78 3.44
N GLU A 14 4.18 -2.07 4.30
CA GLU A 14 4.53 -1.19 5.41
C GLU A 14 5.67 -0.30 4.96
N VAL A 15 5.48 1.00 5.07
CA VAL A 15 6.48 1.98 4.65
C VAL A 15 6.92 2.80 5.85
N THR A 16 8.22 2.87 6.06
CA THR A 16 8.81 3.68 7.10
C THR A 16 9.60 4.80 6.43
N LEU A 17 9.30 6.04 6.85
CA LEU A 17 9.99 7.20 6.30
C LEU A 17 11.21 7.50 7.13
N GLU A 18 12.20 8.12 6.49
CA GLU A 18 13.39 8.60 7.17
C GLU A 18 13.03 9.74 8.11
N ARG A 19 12.19 10.66 7.65
CA ARG A 19 11.70 11.79 8.44
C ARG A 19 10.19 11.79 8.42
N GLN A 20 9.59 12.05 9.58
CA GLN A 20 8.14 11.92 9.76
C GLN A 20 7.42 13.26 9.94
N GLY A 21 8.02 14.37 9.54
CA GLY A 21 7.33 15.65 9.62
C GLY A 21 6.03 15.64 8.85
N ALA A 22 5.05 16.45 9.29
CA ALA A 22 3.72 16.46 8.69
C ALA A 22 3.78 16.75 7.20
N ASP A 23 4.64 17.69 6.81
CA ASP A 23 4.80 18.03 5.40
C ASP A 23 5.36 16.87 4.58
N LEU A 24 6.24 16.08 5.17
CA LEU A 24 6.83 14.93 4.49
C LEU A 24 5.82 13.79 4.38
N GLN A 25 4.99 13.61 5.41
CA GLN A 25 3.92 12.62 5.35
C GLN A 25 2.88 13.01 4.30
N ASP A 26 2.52 14.29 4.27
CA ASP A 26 1.58 14.78 3.27
C ASP A 26 2.13 14.60 1.86
N ALA A 27 3.42 14.86 1.66
CA ALA A 27 4.04 14.71 0.36
C ALA A 27 4.03 13.24 -0.10
N PHE A 28 4.28 12.31 0.83
CA PHE A 28 4.23 10.91 0.50
C PHE A 28 2.82 10.51 0.05
N GLU A 29 1.82 10.91 0.82
CA GLU A 29 0.43 10.61 0.47
C GLU A 29 0.05 11.20 -0.87
N ALA A 30 0.43 12.45 -1.11
CA ALA A 30 0.09 13.12 -2.36
C ALA A 30 0.65 12.37 -3.58
N ARG A 31 1.75 11.66 -3.39
CA ARG A 31 2.38 10.92 -4.46
C ARG A 31 1.79 9.53 -4.65
N VAL A 32 1.45 8.84 -3.55
CA VAL A 32 1.02 7.44 -3.66
C VAL A 32 -0.49 7.28 -3.82
N VAL A 33 -1.28 8.15 -3.19
CA VAL A 33 -2.73 7.98 -3.19
C VAL A 33 -3.34 8.02 -4.59
N PRO A 34 -2.87 8.88 -5.51
CA PRO A 34 -3.46 8.90 -6.86
C PRO A 34 -3.12 7.68 -7.70
N ASP A 35 -2.15 6.87 -7.31
CA ASP A 35 -1.75 5.73 -8.12
C ASP A 35 -2.87 4.68 -8.12
N PRO A 36 -3.33 4.25 -9.31
CA PRO A 36 -4.46 3.33 -9.37
C PRO A 36 -4.19 1.96 -8.75
N ALA A 37 -2.94 1.56 -8.60
CA ALA A 37 -2.63 0.28 -7.95
C ALA A 37 -2.78 0.37 -6.43
N VAL A 38 -2.78 1.58 -5.87
CA VAL A 38 -2.93 1.77 -4.43
C VAL A 38 -4.42 1.79 -4.11
N GLN A 39 -4.88 0.77 -3.43
CA GLN A 39 -6.30 0.65 -3.10
C GLN A 39 -6.62 1.27 -1.76
N GLN A 40 -5.70 1.21 -0.82
CA GLN A 40 -5.90 1.77 0.51
C GLN A 40 -4.56 2.30 1.01
N CYS A 41 -4.62 3.36 1.79
CA CYS A 41 -3.44 3.97 2.36
C CYS A 41 -3.78 4.50 3.74
N TYR A 42 -3.07 4.02 4.76
CA TYR A 42 -3.32 4.41 6.14
C TYR A 42 -2.05 4.96 6.75
N ARG A 43 -2.16 6.07 7.47
CA ARG A 43 -1.12 6.46 8.41
C ARG A 43 -1.30 5.65 9.67
N VAL A 44 -0.23 5.12 10.22
CA VAL A 44 -0.32 4.24 11.37
C VAL A 44 0.70 4.65 12.43
N SER A 45 0.48 4.16 13.65
CA SER A 45 1.36 4.42 14.78
C SER A 45 0.98 3.46 15.90
N PRO A 46 1.95 2.92 16.63
CA PRO A 46 3.39 2.95 16.38
C PRO A 46 3.80 1.92 15.36
N GLY A 47 5.05 2.01 14.93
CA GLY A 47 5.60 1.06 13.96
C GLY A 47 5.95 1.78 12.68
N PRO A 48 5.54 1.25 11.52
CA PRO A 48 5.78 1.96 10.27
C PRO A 48 4.98 3.27 10.23
N ASP A 49 5.27 4.10 9.24
CA ASP A 49 4.54 5.36 9.09
C ASP A 49 3.27 5.18 8.28
N PHE A 50 3.29 4.26 7.32
CA PHE A 50 2.15 4.01 6.44
C PHE A 50 1.98 2.53 6.22
N VAL A 51 0.71 2.12 6.05
CA VAL A 51 0.37 0.79 5.55
C VAL A 51 -0.50 0.98 4.33
N LEU A 52 -0.07 0.41 3.21
CA LEU A 52 -0.80 0.48 1.97
C LEU A 52 -1.30 -0.90 1.58
N VAL A 53 -2.47 -0.92 0.95
CA VAL A 53 -2.94 -2.12 0.27
C VAL A 53 -2.87 -1.83 -1.21
N VAL A 54 -2.07 -2.61 -1.93
CA VAL A 54 -1.89 -2.42 -3.36
C VAL A 54 -2.31 -3.68 -4.10
N HIS A 55 -2.76 -3.50 -5.34
CA HIS A 55 -3.14 -4.62 -6.18
C HIS A 55 -2.46 -4.47 -7.53
N CYS A 56 -1.72 -5.50 -7.92
CA CYS A 56 -0.97 -5.50 -9.17
C CYS A 56 -1.28 -6.75 -9.96
N ALA A 57 -1.03 -6.69 -11.27
CA ALA A 57 -1.32 -7.82 -12.13
C ALA A 57 -0.44 -9.03 -11.80
N ASP A 58 0.83 -8.78 -11.47
CA ASP A 58 1.80 -9.83 -11.23
C ASP A 58 2.99 -9.26 -10.48
N MET A 59 3.98 -10.09 -10.21
CA MET A 59 5.16 -9.66 -9.47
C MET A 59 5.96 -8.59 -10.22
N PRO A 60 6.20 -8.72 -11.53
CA PRO A 60 6.91 -7.64 -12.23
C PRO A 60 6.19 -6.29 -12.11
N ALA A 61 4.86 -6.29 -12.14
CA ALA A 61 4.10 -5.06 -11.97
C ALA A 61 4.29 -4.49 -10.57
N TYR A 62 4.35 -5.34 -9.55
CA TYR A 62 4.61 -4.88 -8.20
C TYR A 62 6.01 -4.27 -8.09
N LEU A 63 7.01 -4.91 -8.68
CA LEU A 63 8.37 -4.40 -8.60
C LEU A 63 8.48 -3.03 -9.27
N GLU A 64 7.77 -2.83 -10.37
CA GLU A 64 7.76 -1.52 -11.03
C GLU A 64 7.05 -0.48 -10.17
N LEU A 65 5.95 -0.86 -9.54
CA LEU A 65 5.25 0.03 -8.61
C LEU A 65 6.16 0.42 -7.44
N ALA A 66 6.86 -0.55 -6.87
CA ALA A 66 7.74 -0.30 -5.74
C ALA A 66 8.87 0.64 -6.12
N ARG A 67 9.43 0.47 -7.33
CA ARG A 67 10.46 1.38 -7.81
C ARG A 67 9.91 2.80 -7.94
N ARG A 68 8.74 2.91 -8.54
CA ARG A 68 8.13 4.20 -8.82
C ARG A 68 7.71 4.94 -7.55
N LEU A 69 7.13 4.22 -6.60
CA LEU A 69 6.56 4.86 -5.42
C LEU A 69 7.49 4.88 -4.22
N PHE A 70 8.37 3.91 -4.10
CA PHE A 70 9.16 3.77 -2.88
C PHE A 70 10.66 3.98 -3.12
N THR A 71 11.25 3.21 -4.02
CA THR A 71 12.69 3.25 -4.22
C THR A 71 13.17 4.62 -4.69
N SER A 72 12.37 5.29 -5.50
CA SER A 72 12.75 6.59 -6.05
C SER A 72 12.64 7.73 -5.03
N ASP A 73 12.07 7.47 -3.85
CA ASP A 73 11.87 8.50 -2.85
C ASP A 73 12.97 8.41 -1.80
N ALA A 74 13.80 9.46 -1.74
CA ALA A 74 14.92 9.47 -0.81
C ALA A 74 14.47 9.45 0.65
N ASN A 75 13.24 9.86 0.94
CA ASN A 75 12.73 9.85 2.30
C ASN A 75 12.12 8.52 2.72
N VAL A 76 12.03 7.55 1.82
CA VAL A 76 11.57 6.22 2.19
C VAL A 76 12.76 5.43 2.71
N ARG A 77 12.70 5.07 3.98
CA ARG A 77 13.78 4.38 4.65
C ARG A 77 13.69 2.88 4.50
N ASN A 78 12.48 2.34 4.63
CA ASN A 78 12.29 0.90 4.61
C ASN A 78 10.91 0.57 4.11
N VAL A 79 10.82 -0.54 3.37
CA VAL A 79 9.56 -1.04 2.84
C VAL A 79 9.51 -2.53 3.13
N LYS A 80 8.39 -2.98 3.70
CA LYS A 80 8.17 -4.39 3.96
C LYS A 80 6.84 -4.78 3.34
N ALA A 81 6.86 -5.72 2.40
CA ALA A 81 5.67 -6.12 1.66
C ALA A 81 5.29 -7.55 2.04
N PHE A 82 4.00 -7.74 2.26
CA PHE A 82 3.42 -9.04 2.53
C PHE A 82 2.43 -9.35 1.43
N PHE A 83 2.65 -10.43 0.70
CA PHE A 83 1.78 -10.78 -0.40
C PHE A 83 0.70 -11.73 0.09
N SER A 84 -0.54 -11.39 -0.22
CA SER A 84 -1.67 -12.20 0.20
C SER A 84 -1.67 -13.51 -0.59
N THR A 85 -1.64 -14.63 0.14
CA THR A 85 -1.74 -15.95 -0.50
C THR A 85 -3.17 -16.42 -0.56
N ARG A 86 -4.03 -15.84 0.29
CA ARG A 86 -5.44 -16.20 0.32
C ARG A 86 -6.21 -15.12 1.05
N ARG A 87 -7.28 -14.65 0.43
CA ARG A 87 -8.16 -13.71 1.10
C ARG A 87 -9.25 -14.50 1.81
N ALA A 88 -9.03 -14.75 3.09
CA ALA A 88 -9.95 -15.55 3.87
C ALA A 88 -11.29 -14.86 4.09
N LYS A 89 -11.26 -13.54 4.13
CA LYS A 89 -12.49 -12.76 4.29
C LYS A 89 -12.26 -11.36 3.79
N PHE A 90 -13.24 -10.83 3.08
CA PHE A 90 -13.24 -9.43 2.69
C PHE A 90 -14.64 -8.88 2.91
N HIS A 91 -14.74 -7.85 3.76
CA HIS A 91 -16.01 -7.24 4.07
C HIS A 91 -15.81 -5.73 4.03
N PRO A 92 -16.13 -5.08 2.91
CA PRO A 92 -15.79 -3.67 2.73
C PRO A 92 -16.60 -2.73 3.58
N ARG A 93 -17.72 -3.19 4.11
CA ARG A 93 -18.56 -2.35 4.95
C ARG A 93 -18.29 -2.59 6.41
N LEU A 94 -18.30 -1.51 7.17
CA LEU A 94 -18.28 -1.63 8.62
C LEU A 94 -19.66 -1.98 9.12
N PRO A 95 -19.76 -2.77 10.20
CA PRO A 95 -21.05 -3.05 10.79
C PRO A 95 -21.71 -1.76 11.28
N ILE A 96 -23.01 -1.70 11.17
CA ILE A 96 -23.78 -0.57 11.68
C ILE A 96 -24.41 -0.98 13.01
N HIS A 97 -24.12 -0.19 14.03
CA HIS A 97 -24.65 -0.43 15.36
C HIS A 97 -25.67 0.63 15.70
N ARG A 98 -26.79 0.19 16.22
CA ARG A 98 -27.90 1.09 16.56
C ARG A 98 -28.11 1.15 18.06
#